data_aa83d63bce5db100fc365f10e4c6a86c
#
_entry.id   aa83d63bce5db100fc365f10e4c6a86c
#
_cell.length_a   1.000
_cell.length_b   1.000
_cell.length_c   1.000
_cell.angle_alpha   90.00
_cell.angle_beta   90.00
_cell.angle_gamma   90.00
#
_symmetry.space_group_name_H-M   'P 1'
#
loop_
_entity.id
_entity.type
_entity.pdbx_description
1 polymer ?
#
loop_
_entity_poly.entity_id
_entity_poly.type
_entity_poly.pdbx_seq_one_letter_code
_entity_poly.pdbx_strand_id
1 'polypeptide(L)'
;MTSISNSDITRDAGIDDTDTMTLDNYRFPADRLKKKLSNDEKTPIVLVSCGSFSPPTNLHLRMFEEATDYCEFETEYEVVGGFFSPVGDAYKKAGLASAHHRINMTRIAVRDSSTWIGVDPWEPLHKEYMPTVKVLDHFDHELNEVMGGIETSTGEKKKVHVALLAGADLIQTMSTPGLWAKEDLRRILGVYGAFILERSGTDIDDALVSLQEWKENIRVIPQLIQNDVSSTKIRLFRKRGKSIRYYIPDQVVDYIYEHGLYASDDEKSKAADKGKSKASESASSSAVASS
;
A
#
# COMPACT_ATOMS: atom_id res chain seq x y z
N MET A 1 -18.66 -37.88 9.30
CA MET A 1 -18.29 -37.05 8.14
C MET A 1 -19.43 -36.08 7.88
N THR A 2 -19.40 -34.92 8.53
CA THR A 2 -20.43 -33.88 8.42
C THR A 2 -19.91 -32.84 7.41
N SER A 3 -20.59 -32.73 6.29
CA SER A 3 -20.30 -31.75 5.23
C SER A 3 -20.62 -30.36 5.76
N ILE A 4 -19.61 -29.52 5.89
CA ILE A 4 -19.76 -28.08 6.15
C ILE A 4 -20.26 -27.45 4.85
N SER A 5 -21.47 -26.89 4.87
CA SER A 5 -22.05 -26.19 3.76
C SER A 5 -21.36 -24.83 3.56
N ASN A 6 -21.09 -24.48 2.31
CA ASN A 6 -20.35 -23.29 1.88
C ASN A 6 -21.16 -21.98 1.97
N SER A 7 -22.13 -21.87 2.89
CA SER A 7 -23.07 -20.74 2.99
C SER A 7 -22.80 -19.73 4.12
N ASP A 8 -21.75 -19.91 4.94
CA ASP A 8 -21.48 -19.05 6.11
C ASP A 8 -20.16 -18.25 6.00
N ILE A 9 -19.71 -17.93 4.78
CA ILE A 9 -18.74 -16.86 4.62
C ILE A 9 -19.56 -15.56 4.65
N THR A 10 -19.78 -15.04 5.85
CA THR A 10 -20.23 -13.66 6.05
C THR A 10 -19.33 -12.74 5.24
N ARG A 11 -19.90 -12.09 4.22
CA ARG A 11 -19.27 -10.98 3.51
C ARG A 11 -18.91 -9.95 4.56
N ASP A 12 -17.62 -9.82 4.83
CA ASP A 12 -17.10 -8.91 5.83
C ASP A 12 -17.42 -7.48 5.41
N ALA A 13 -18.15 -6.76 6.27
CA ALA A 13 -18.67 -5.40 6.04
C ALA A 13 -17.56 -4.33 5.88
N GLY A 14 -16.27 -4.74 5.86
CA GLY A 14 -15.14 -3.83 5.88
C GLY A 14 -14.64 -3.32 4.51
N ILE A 15 -15.14 -3.82 3.38
CA ILE A 15 -14.64 -3.43 2.05
C ILE A 15 -15.39 -2.23 1.47
N ASP A 16 -16.66 -2.06 1.79
CA ASP A 16 -17.53 -0.99 1.24
C ASP A 16 -17.44 0.36 1.99
N ASP A 17 -16.70 0.45 3.09
CA ASP A 17 -16.70 1.62 3.98
C ASP A 17 -15.81 2.79 3.49
N THR A 18 -15.10 2.61 2.37
CA THR A 18 -14.23 3.67 1.82
C THR A 18 -15.01 4.83 1.20
N ASP A 19 -16.24 4.62 0.75
CA ASP A 19 -17.07 5.67 0.11
C ASP A 19 -17.63 6.68 1.14
N THR A 20 -17.73 6.29 2.41
CA THR A 20 -18.22 7.13 3.50
C THR A 20 -17.12 7.71 4.38
N MET A 21 -15.86 7.31 4.15
CA MET A 21 -14.73 7.74 4.95
C MET A 21 -14.33 9.18 4.63
N THR A 22 -14.17 9.98 5.67
CA THR A 22 -13.77 11.38 5.63
C THR A 22 -12.70 11.62 6.72
N LEU A 23 -12.03 12.76 6.69
CA LEU A 23 -11.09 13.12 7.77
C LEU A 23 -11.78 13.20 9.14
N ASP A 24 -13.06 13.61 9.19
CA ASP A 24 -13.81 13.75 10.45
C ASP A 24 -14.10 12.40 11.12
N ASN A 25 -14.29 11.33 10.32
CA ASN A 25 -14.55 9.99 10.83
C ASN A 25 -13.37 9.04 10.70
N TYR A 26 -12.21 9.55 10.26
CA TYR A 26 -10.98 8.77 10.17
C TYR A 26 -10.61 8.18 11.54
N ARG A 27 -10.10 6.94 11.52
CA ARG A 27 -9.47 6.28 12.67
C ARG A 27 -8.22 5.56 12.18
N PHE A 28 -7.12 5.77 12.89
CA PHE A 28 -5.86 5.09 12.59
C PHE A 28 -6.05 3.57 12.71
N PRO A 29 -5.65 2.77 11.71
CA PRO A 29 -5.88 1.30 11.67
C PRO A 29 -4.88 0.55 12.56
N ALA A 30 -5.01 0.68 13.88
CA ALA A 30 -4.10 0.11 14.87
C ALA A 30 -4.31 -1.39 15.15
N ASP A 31 -5.30 -2.03 14.53
CA ASP A 31 -5.68 -3.44 14.75
C ASP A 31 -4.57 -4.44 14.34
N ARG A 32 -3.69 -4.05 13.43
CA ARG A 32 -2.57 -4.85 12.94
C ARG A 32 -1.24 -4.58 13.68
N LEU A 33 -1.23 -3.63 14.61
CA LEU A 33 -0.04 -3.33 15.41
C LEU A 33 0.18 -4.36 16.51
N LYS A 34 1.44 -4.76 16.72
CA LYS A 34 1.86 -5.39 17.95
C LYS A 34 1.59 -4.45 19.12
N LYS A 35 0.87 -4.92 20.13
CA LYS A 35 0.55 -4.12 21.32
C LYS A 35 1.70 -4.08 22.33
N LYS A 36 2.58 -5.07 22.28
CA LYS A 36 3.67 -5.27 23.24
C LYS A 36 4.93 -5.76 22.54
N LEU A 37 6.10 -5.25 22.96
CA LEU A 37 7.39 -5.74 22.50
C LEU A 37 7.64 -7.17 22.95
N SER A 38 8.31 -7.94 22.09
CA SER A 38 8.82 -9.27 22.42
C SER A 38 10.18 -9.19 23.11
N ASN A 39 10.96 -8.15 22.80
CA ASN A 39 12.26 -7.88 23.39
C ASN A 39 12.36 -6.40 23.77
N ASP A 40 12.43 -6.12 25.08
CA ASP A 40 12.50 -4.75 25.60
C ASP A 40 13.82 -4.04 25.31
N GLU A 41 14.87 -4.74 24.89
CA GLU A 41 16.14 -4.14 24.46
C GLU A 41 16.03 -3.53 23.05
N LYS A 42 15.16 -4.08 22.21
CA LYS A 42 14.94 -3.57 20.85
C LYS A 42 14.10 -2.28 20.85
N THR A 43 14.27 -1.49 19.80
CA THR A 43 13.47 -0.29 19.54
C THR A 43 12.29 -0.66 18.64
N PRO A 44 11.03 -0.36 19.03
CA PRO A 44 9.89 -0.64 18.17
C PRO A 44 9.96 0.21 16.90
N ILE A 45 9.73 -0.43 15.74
CA ILE A 45 9.70 0.27 14.46
C ILE A 45 8.42 -0.07 13.69
N VAL A 46 7.85 0.96 13.03
CA VAL A 46 6.77 0.81 12.04
C VAL A 46 7.32 1.17 10.66
N LEU A 47 7.10 0.28 9.71
CA LEU A 47 7.50 0.44 8.31
C LEU A 47 6.33 1.00 7.50
N VAL A 48 6.51 2.14 6.83
CA VAL A 48 5.47 2.80 6.03
C VAL A 48 5.87 2.81 4.56
N SER A 49 5.05 2.19 3.73
CA SER A 49 5.24 2.19 2.27
C SER A 49 4.23 3.13 1.61
N CYS A 50 4.73 4.28 1.12
CA CYS A 50 3.94 5.26 0.38
C CYS A 50 3.98 4.93 -1.12
N GLY A 51 2.81 4.82 -1.77
CA GLY A 51 2.80 4.48 -3.18
C GLY A 51 1.43 4.49 -3.84
N SER A 52 1.39 4.31 -5.15
CA SER A 52 0.12 4.32 -5.88
C SER A 52 -0.66 3.00 -5.76
N PHE A 53 0.02 1.87 -5.60
CA PHE A 53 -0.57 0.52 -5.48
C PHE A 53 -1.70 0.26 -6.48
N SER A 54 -1.44 0.52 -7.75
CA SER A 54 -2.43 0.47 -8.83
C SER A 54 -2.06 -0.58 -9.91
N PRO A 55 -2.25 -1.89 -9.63
CA PRO A 55 -2.62 -2.53 -8.35
C PRO A 55 -1.42 -2.80 -7.43
N PRO A 56 -1.64 -3.19 -6.16
CA PRO A 56 -0.59 -3.80 -5.34
C PRO A 56 -0.12 -5.11 -5.98
N THR A 57 1.15 -5.46 -5.81
CA THR A 57 1.76 -6.69 -6.35
C THR A 57 2.31 -7.55 -5.22
N ASN A 58 2.56 -8.83 -5.51
CA ASN A 58 3.22 -9.71 -4.54
C ASN A 58 4.59 -9.18 -4.11
N LEU A 59 5.28 -8.42 -4.97
CA LEU A 59 6.54 -7.77 -4.59
C LEU A 59 6.33 -6.69 -3.51
N HIS A 60 5.24 -5.91 -3.56
CA HIS A 60 4.97 -4.93 -2.51
C HIS A 60 4.72 -5.59 -1.15
N LEU A 61 4.07 -6.75 -1.10
CA LEU A 61 3.92 -7.54 0.13
C LEU A 61 5.27 -8.10 0.59
N ARG A 62 6.05 -8.66 -0.35
CA ARG A 62 7.36 -9.24 -0.06
C ARG A 62 8.34 -8.22 0.52
N MET A 63 8.27 -6.95 0.10
CA MET A 63 9.09 -5.86 0.66
C MET A 63 9.00 -5.78 2.20
N PHE A 64 7.81 -5.93 2.77
CA PHE A 64 7.62 -5.89 4.22
C PHE A 64 8.28 -7.08 4.91
N GLU A 65 8.16 -8.28 4.35
CA GLU A 65 8.79 -9.49 4.91
C GLU A 65 10.32 -9.39 4.86
N GLU A 66 10.89 -8.97 3.72
CA GLU A 66 12.35 -8.79 3.59
C GLU A 66 12.89 -7.70 4.53
N ALA A 67 12.11 -6.62 4.73
CA ALA A 67 12.49 -5.59 5.68
C ALA A 67 12.37 -6.06 7.13
N THR A 68 11.40 -6.93 7.44
CA THR A 68 11.25 -7.53 8.78
C THR A 68 12.40 -8.49 9.08
N ASP A 69 12.75 -9.35 8.13
CA ASP A 69 13.91 -10.23 8.24
C ASP A 69 15.19 -9.40 8.48
N TYR A 70 15.39 -8.33 7.70
CA TYR A 70 16.53 -7.43 7.88
C TYR A 70 16.55 -6.75 9.27
N CYS A 71 15.40 -6.26 9.74
CA CYS A 71 15.30 -5.66 11.07
C CYS A 71 15.62 -6.66 12.17
N GLU A 72 15.17 -7.91 12.03
CA GLU A 72 15.38 -8.95 13.04
C GLU A 72 16.86 -9.34 13.18
N PHE A 73 17.57 -9.49 12.05
CA PHE A 73 18.91 -10.07 12.02
C PHE A 73 20.04 -9.04 11.98
N GLU A 74 19.77 -7.82 11.45
CA GLU A 74 20.82 -6.85 11.13
C GLU A 74 20.68 -5.52 11.90
N THR A 75 19.65 -5.38 12.77
CA THR A 75 19.40 -4.11 13.45
C THR A 75 18.94 -4.26 14.90
N GLU A 76 18.93 -3.13 15.60
CA GLU A 76 18.35 -2.95 16.94
C GLU A 76 16.81 -2.82 16.94
N TYR A 77 16.16 -2.94 15.79
CA TYR A 77 14.71 -2.73 15.70
C TYR A 77 13.92 -4.01 15.87
N GLU A 78 12.73 -3.89 16.48
CA GLU A 78 11.66 -4.88 16.42
C GLU A 78 10.49 -4.30 15.61
N VAL A 79 10.15 -4.94 14.49
CA VAL A 79 9.00 -4.51 13.67
C VAL A 79 7.71 -4.78 14.44
N VAL A 80 6.97 -3.71 14.75
CA VAL A 80 5.69 -3.77 15.48
C VAL A 80 4.49 -3.54 14.56
N GLY A 81 4.71 -3.16 13.30
CA GLY A 81 3.68 -3.01 12.28
C GLY A 81 4.26 -2.55 10.96
N GLY A 82 3.53 -2.82 9.89
CA GLY A 82 3.80 -2.31 8.56
C GLY A 82 2.55 -1.72 7.94
N PHE A 83 2.67 -0.63 7.19
CA PHE A 83 1.51 0.01 6.60
C PHE A 83 1.74 0.39 5.15
N PHE A 84 0.76 0.05 4.32
CA PHE A 84 0.57 0.71 3.04
C PHE A 84 -0.13 2.04 3.24
N SER A 85 0.41 3.13 2.66
CA SER A 85 -0.26 4.42 2.51
C SER A 85 -0.47 4.70 1.03
N PRO A 86 -1.66 4.37 0.48
CA PRO A 86 -1.97 4.67 -0.92
C PRO A 86 -2.06 6.17 -1.15
N VAL A 87 -1.43 6.69 -2.22
CA VAL A 87 -1.50 8.13 -2.57
C VAL A 87 -2.94 8.57 -2.89
N GLY A 88 -3.25 9.84 -2.64
CA GLY A 88 -4.53 10.46 -3.01
C GLY A 88 -4.72 10.62 -4.53
N ASP A 89 -5.94 10.95 -4.96
CA ASP A 89 -6.26 11.20 -6.39
C ASP A 89 -5.68 12.52 -6.91
N ALA A 90 -5.22 13.40 -6.00
CA ALA A 90 -4.45 14.59 -6.37
C ALA A 90 -3.05 14.24 -6.94
N TYR A 91 -2.54 13.04 -6.70
CA TYR A 91 -1.34 12.50 -7.36
C TYR A 91 -1.66 12.09 -8.79
N LYS A 92 -1.56 13.05 -9.71
CA LYS A 92 -1.94 12.87 -11.11
C LYS A 92 -0.89 12.08 -11.91
N LYS A 93 -0.99 10.75 -11.87
CA LYS A 93 -0.20 9.85 -12.70
C LYS A 93 -1.13 9.09 -13.64
N ALA A 94 -0.81 9.12 -14.94
CA ALA A 94 -1.64 8.48 -15.96
C ALA A 94 -1.84 6.98 -15.71
N GLY A 95 -3.07 6.50 -15.92
CA GLY A 95 -3.44 5.09 -15.86
C GLY A 95 -3.65 4.52 -14.46
N LEU A 96 -3.66 5.35 -13.42
CA LEU A 96 -4.05 4.89 -12.09
C LEU A 96 -5.58 4.69 -12.01
N ALA A 97 -6.01 3.68 -11.23
CA ALA A 97 -7.36 3.60 -10.74
C ALA A 97 -7.61 4.70 -9.68
N SER A 98 -8.87 5.04 -9.41
CA SER A 98 -9.20 5.99 -8.33
C SER A 98 -8.66 5.52 -6.99
N ALA A 99 -8.47 6.45 -6.05
CA ALA A 99 -7.99 6.15 -4.70
C ALA A 99 -8.87 5.10 -4.00
N HIS A 100 -10.20 5.19 -4.16
CA HIS A 100 -11.15 4.19 -3.68
C HIS A 100 -10.76 2.76 -4.12
N HIS A 101 -10.59 2.53 -5.42
CA HIS A 101 -10.19 1.21 -5.93
C HIS A 101 -8.80 0.79 -5.43
N ARG A 102 -7.86 1.72 -5.30
CA ARG A 102 -6.49 1.43 -4.87
C ARG A 102 -6.45 1.03 -3.40
N ILE A 103 -7.20 1.71 -2.54
CA ILE A 103 -7.37 1.35 -1.13
C ILE A 103 -7.99 -0.04 -1.02
N ASN A 104 -9.09 -0.31 -1.74
CA ASN A 104 -9.77 -1.61 -1.69
C ASN A 104 -8.87 -2.75 -2.17
N MET A 105 -8.19 -2.58 -3.31
CA MET A 105 -7.22 -3.58 -3.78
C MET A 105 -6.11 -3.85 -2.77
N THR A 106 -5.62 -2.81 -2.09
CA THR A 106 -4.55 -2.95 -1.09
C THR A 106 -5.08 -3.63 0.17
N ARG A 107 -6.28 -3.28 0.64
CA ARG A 107 -6.95 -3.97 1.76
C ARG A 107 -7.18 -5.45 1.47
N ILE A 108 -7.70 -5.77 0.27
CA ILE A 108 -7.87 -7.15 -0.20
C ILE A 108 -6.51 -7.89 -0.21
N ALA A 109 -5.46 -7.24 -0.71
CA ALA A 109 -4.13 -7.85 -0.79
C ALA A 109 -3.58 -8.25 0.59
N VAL A 110 -3.80 -7.45 1.65
CA VAL A 110 -3.26 -7.73 2.98
C VAL A 110 -4.18 -8.55 3.86
N ARG A 111 -5.51 -8.53 3.63
CA ARG A 111 -6.50 -9.17 4.48
C ARG A 111 -6.21 -10.65 4.73
N ASP A 112 -5.94 -11.39 3.67
CA ASP A 112 -5.82 -12.83 3.69
C ASP A 112 -4.36 -13.31 3.69
N SER A 113 -3.40 -12.40 3.47
CA SER A 113 -1.98 -12.72 3.33
C SER A 113 -1.12 -12.29 4.51
N SER A 114 -1.60 -11.38 5.36
CA SER A 114 -0.82 -10.84 6.47
C SER A 114 -1.67 -10.59 7.71
N THR A 115 -1.09 -10.81 8.89
CA THR A 115 -1.70 -10.49 10.19
C THR A 115 -1.17 -9.21 10.81
N TRP A 116 -0.14 -8.59 10.21
CA TRP A 116 0.59 -7.46 10.78
C TRP A 116 0.76 -6.28 9.82
N ILE A 117 0.42 -6.44 8.53
CA ILE A 117 0.44 -5.34 7.56
C ILE A 117 -0.96 -4.71 7.49
N GLY A 118 -1.04 -3.41 7.73
CA GLY A 118 -2.25 -2.60 7.64
C GLY A 118 -2.30 -1.75 6.37
N VAL A 119 -3.42 -1.08 6.17
CA VAL A 119 -3.62 -0.08 5.11
C VAL A 119 -4.18 1.17 5.74
N ASP A 120 -3.43 2.26 5.66
CA ASP A 120 -3.87 3.55 6.14
C ASP A 120 -4.46 4.39 5.00
N PRO A 121 -5.74 4.75 5.05
CA PRO A 121 -6.40 5.57 4.04
C PRO A 121 -6.24 7.09 4.27
N TRP A 122 -5.48 7.54 5.25
CA TRP A 122 -5.40 8.96 5.63
C TRP A 122 -4.99 9.87 4.47
N GLU A 123 -3.95 9.52 3.72
CA GLU A 123 -3.46 10.33 2.60
C GLU A 123 -4.56 10.59 1.54
N PRO A 124 -5.29 9.56 1.03
CA PRO A 124 -6.33 9.75 0.02
C PRO A 124 -7.57 10.53 0.51
N LEU A 125 -7.76 10.72 1.81
CA LEU A 125 -8.85 11.55 2.32
C LEU A 125 -8.63 13.05 2.11
N HIS A 126 -7.40 13.45 1.77
CA HIS A 126 -7.08 14.84 1.46
C HIS A 126 -7.39 15.18 0.00
N LYS A 127 -7.94 16.37 -0.21
CA LYS A 127 -8.25 16.86 -1.57
C LYS A 127 -7.01 17.31 -2.34
N GLU A 128 -5.95 17.66 -1.62
CA GLU A 128 -4.69 18.14 -2.16
C GLU A 128 -3.64 17.02 -2.13
N TYR A 129 -2.57 17.19 -2.93
CA TYR A 129 -1.44 16.28 -2.88
C TYR A 129 -0.76 16.33 -1.51
N MET A 130 -0.56 15.16 -0.93
CA MET A 130 0.10 15.02 0.37
C MET A 130 1.55 14.55 0.17
N PRO A 131 2.56 15.37 0.50
CA PRO A 131 3.96 14.95 0.43
C PRO A 131 4.24 13.77 1.39
N THR A 132 5.14 12.86 0.99
CA THR A 132 5.55 11.70 1.79
C THR A 132 5.95 12.07 3.22
N VAL A 133 6.64 13.20 3.41
CA VAL A 133 7.03 13.67 4.75
C VAL A 133 5.81 13.86 5.67
N LYS A 134 4.71 14.40 5.15
CA LYS A 134 3.46 14.60 5.91
C LYS A 134 2.79 13.29 6.27
N VAL A 135 2.92 12.28 5.42
CA VAL A 135 2.44 10.92 5.72
C VAL A 135 3.25 10.34 6.88
N LEU A 136 4.57 10.44 6.84
CA LEU A 136 5.41 9.96 7.95
C LEU A 136 5.16 10.74 9.25
N ASP A 137 4.97 12.07 9.17
CA ASP A 137 4.59 12.91 10.31
C ASP A 137 3.26 12.45 10.93
N HIS A 138 2.28 12.09 10.08
CA HIS A 138 1.00 11.55 10.54
C HIS A 138 1.19 10.24 11.31
N PHE A 139 1.96 9.29 10.77
CA PHE A 139 2.27 8.04 11.48
C PHE A 139 2.98 8.28 12.82
N ASP A 140 3.97 9.18 12.85
CA ASP A 140 4.69 9.52 14.10
C ASP A 140 3.72 10.10 15.14
N HIS A 141 2.83 11.00 14.72
CA HIS A 141 1.81 11.59 15.59
C HIS A 141 0.85 10.53 16.15
N GLU A 142 0.26 9.68 15.29
CA GLU A 142 -0.69 8.65 15.72
C GLU A 142 -0.05 7.64 16.68
N LEU A 143 1.15 7.17 16.34
CA LEU A 143 1.83 6.14 17.14
C LEU A 143 2.38 6.68 18.46
N ASN A 144 2.93 7.90 18.47
CA ASN A 144 3.69 8.41 19.61
C ASN A 144 2.93 9.44 20.46
N GLU A 145 2.10 10.30 19.84
CA GLU A 145 1.35 11.31 20.59
C GLU A 145 -0.05 10.77 20.97
N VAL A 146 -0.77 10.16 20.02
CA VAL A 146 -2.14 9.67 20.28
C VAL A 146 -2.11 8.37 21.08
N MET A 147 -1.34 7.35 20.61
CA MET A 147 -1.26 6.04 21.25
C MET A 147 -0.24 6.01 22.40
N GLY A 148 0.73 6.92 22.42
CA GLY A 148 1.79 7.02 23.43
C GLY A 148 2.87 5.94 23.30
N GLY A 149 3.00 5.28 22.12
CA GLY A 149 4.00 4.25 21.87
C GLY A 149 3.50 2.81 22.11
N ILE A 150 4.45 1.85 22.12
CA ILE A 150 4.21 0.41 22.29
C ILE A 150 4.67 -0.05 23.69
N GLU A 151 3.90 -0.92 24.34
CA GLU A 151 4.20 -1.42 25.68
C GLU A 151 5.44 -2.34 25.70
N THR A 152 6.25 -2.21 26.74
CA THR A 152 7.32 -3.14 27.10
C THR A 152 6.76 -4.29 27.94
N SER A 153 7.60 -5.26 28.31
CA SER A 153 7.24 -6.35 29.23
C SER A 153 6.80 -5.85 30.61
N THR A 154 7.34 -4.71 31.03
CA THR A 154 7.04 -4.06 32.34
C THR A 154 5.78 -3.19 32.31
N GLY A 155 5.18 -2.95 31.13
CA GLY A 155 4.03 -2.06 30.94
C GLY A 155 4.39 -0.60 30.70
N GLU A 156 5.67 -0.24 30.70
CA GLU A 156 6.13 1.05 30.24
C GLU A 156 5.98 1.17 28.71
N LYS A 157 5.81 2.38 28.20
CA LYS A 157 5.70 2.62 26.76
C LYS A 157 7.00 3.13 26.18
N LYS A 158 7.43 2.51 25.06
CA LYS A 158 8.53 2.99 24.25
C LYS A 158 8.02 3.72 23.01
N LYS A 159 8.69 4.84 22.69
CA LYS A 159 8.46 5.58 21.44
C LYS A 159 8.74 4.69 20.23
N VAL A 160 7.84 4.71 19.24
CA VAL A 160 7.95 3.95 18.00
C VAL A 160 8.77 4.75 16.99
N HIS A 161 9.80 4.14 16.42
CA HIS A 161 10.47 4.70 15.25
C HIS A 161 9.61 4.48 14.01
N VAL A 162 9.39 5.51 13.21
CA VAL A 162 8.69 5.42 11.92
C VAL A 162 9.76 5.46 10.82
N ALA A 163 9.72 4.52 9.87
CA ALA A 163 10.65 4.52 8.76
C ALA A 163 9.93 4.31 7.42
N LEU A 164 10.46 4.95 6.38
CA LEU A 164 9.99 4.76 5.00
C LEU A 164 10.47 3.41 4.48
N LEU A 165 9.56 2.59 3.94
CA LEU A 165 9.87 1.37 3.21
C LEU A 165 9.60 1.57 1.72
N ALA A 166 10.61 1.41 0.88
CA ALA A 166 10.49 1.67 -0.55
C ALA A 166 11.40 0.78 -1.40
N GLY A 167 11.11 0.71 -2.69
CA GLY A 167 12.02 0.13 -3.67
C GLY A 167 13.08 1.13 -4.16
N ALA A 168 14.13 0.61 -4.77
CA ALA A 168 15.25 1.39 -5.31
C ALA A 168 14.84 2.50 -6.28
N ASP A 169 13.74 2.33 -7.01
CA ASP A 169 13.22 3.38 -7.92
C ASP A 169 12.93 4.69 -7.18
N LEU A 170 12.48 4.63 -5.90
CA LEU A 170 12.17 5.84 -5.13
C LEU A 170 13.44 6.58 -4.71
N ILE A 171 14.47 5.87 -4.23
CA ILE A 171 15.72 6.48 -3.81
C ILE A 171 16.43 7.18 -4.97
N GLN A 172 16.31 6.64 -6.20
CA GLN A 172 16.80 7.31 -7.41
C GLN A 172 16.08 8.64 -7.66
N THR A 173 14.77 8.73 -7.40
CA THR A 173 14.07 10.02 -7.51
C THR A 173 14.52 11.01 -6.44
N MET A 174 14.83 10.54 -5.22
CA MET A 174 15.34 11.37 -4.13
C MET A 174 16.73 11.92 -4.41
N SER A 175 17.56 11.17 -5.13
CA SER A 175 18.89 11.61 -5.56
C SER A 175 18.86 12.60 -6.73
N THR A 176 17.72 12.75 -7.43
CA THR A 176 17.57 13.66 -8.56
C THR A 176 17.42 15.10 -8.08
N PRO A 177 18.35 16.03 -8.44
CA PRO A 177 18.30 17.40 -7.98
C PRO A 177 16.99 18.11 -8.35
N GLY A 178 16.36 18.77 -7.36
CA GLY A 178 15.16 19.57 -7.56
C GLY A 178 13.86 18.80 -7.69
N LEU A 179 13.87 17.47 -7.67
CA LEU A 179 12.65 16.67 -7.72
C LEU A 179 11.95 16.58 -6.35
N TRP A 180 12.73 16.58 -5.28
CA TRP A 180 12.26 16.62 -3.89
C TRP A 180 12.70 17.91 -3.21
N ALA A 181 11.85 18.47 -2.36
CA ALA A 181 12.25 19.60 -1.52
C ALA A 181 13.36 19.15 -0.53
N LYS A 182 14.42 19.95 -0.41
CA LYS A 182 15.57 19.59 0.44
C LYS A 182 15.14 19.41 1.91
N GLU A 183 14.19 20.20 2.38
CA GLU A 183 13.67 20.11 3.73
C GLU A 183 12.89 18.81 3.96
N ASP A 184 12.12 18.35 2.95
CA ASP A 184 11.42 17.07 3.01
C ASP A 184 12.43 15.91 3.05
N LEU A 185 13.49 15.95 2.21
CA LEU A 185 14.55 14.94 2.25
C LEU A 185 15.25 14.90 3.60
N ARG A 186 15.59 16.07 4.17
CA ARG A 186 16.20 16.16 5.50
C ARG A 186 15.33 15.49 6.56
N ARG A 187 14.01 15.72 6.52
CA ARG A 187 13.09 15.12 7.48
C ARG A 187 12.87 13.64 7.22
N ILE A 188 12.63 13.23 5.97
CA ILE A 188 12.43 11.83 5.60
C ILE A 188 13.68 10.99 5.92
N LEU A 189 14.84 11.40 5.41
CA LEU A 189 16.06 10.60 5.55
C LEU A 189 16.81 10.88 6.85
N GLY A 190 16.72 12.12 7.38
CA GLY A 190 17.46 12.50 8.60
C GLY A 190 16.72 12.15 9.90
N VAL A 191 15.37 12.12 9.90
CA VAL A 191 14.57 11.83 11.10
C VAL A 191 13.99 10.43 11.05
N TYR A 192 13.32 10.09 9.95
CA TYR A 192 12.61 8.80 9.81
C TYR A 192 13.52 7.69 9.28
N GLY A 193 14.44 7.99 8.40
CA GLY A 193 15.24 7.00 7.71
C GLY A 193 14.44 6.22 6.65
N ALA A 194 15.16 5.39 5.90
CA ALA A 194 14.55 4.61 4.83
C ALA A 194 15.15 3.19 4.76
N PHE A 195 14.27 2.21 4.56
CA PHE A 195 14.58 0.84 4.21
C PHE A 195 14.30 0.67 2.71
N ILE A 196 15.35 0.43 1.94
CA ILE A 196 15.31 0.43 0.48
C ILE A 196 15.61 -0.96 -0.04
N LEU A 197 14.62 -1.60 -0.67
CA LEU A 197 14.86 -2.84 -1.37
C LEU A 197 15.57 -2.59 -2.68
N GLU A 198 16.69 -3.27 -2.86
CA GLU A 198 17.36 -3.32 -4.14
C GLU A 198 16.45 -3.89 -5.23
N ARG A 199 16.73 -3.48 -6.45
CA ARG A 199 16.08 -4.02 -7.64
C ARG A 199 17.12 -4.22 -8.72
N SER A 200 17.02 -5.33 -9.43
CA SER A 200 17.92 -5.62 -10.56
C SER A 200 17.92 -4.47 -11.57
N GLY A 201 19.11 -4.00 -11.92
CA GLY A 201 19.31 -2.95 -12.91
C GLY A 201 19.10 -1.53 -12.37
N THR A 202 18.94 -1.34 -11.06
CA THR A 202 18.94 -0.04 -10.41
C THR A 202 20.30 0.20 -9.78
N ASP A 203 21.00 1.26 -10.19
CA ASP A 203 22.23 1.69 -9.56
C ASP A 203 21.91 2.48 -8.29
N ILE A 204 21.98 1.79 -7.14
CA ILE A 204 21.76 2.42 -5.84
C ILE A 204 22.98 3.20 -5.40
N ASP A 205 24.17 2.78 -5.78
CA ASP A 205 25.43 3.39 -5.32
C ASP A 205 25.52 4.86 -5.77
N ASP A 206 25.20 5.15 -7.03
CA ASP A 206 25.13 6.53 -7.53
C ASP A 206 24.09 7.39 -6.78
N ALA A 207 22.94 6.82 -6.46
CA ALA A 207 21.93 7.52 -5.67
C ALA A 207 22.42 7.83 -4.25
N LEU A 208 23.12 6.89 -3.60
CA LEU A 208 23.67 7.06 -2.25
C LEU A 208 24.79 8.09 -2.20
N VAL A 209 25.59 8.25 -3.27
CA VAL A 209 26.58 9.33 -3.37
C VAL A 209 25.92 10.70 -3.26
N SER A 210 24.80 10.91 -3.94
CA SER A 210 24.04 12.17 -3.89
C SER A 210 23.33 12.40 -2.53
N LEU A 211 23.08 11.34 -1.77
CA LEU A 211 22.42 11.34 -0.48
C LEU A 211 23.37 11.05 0.69
N GLN A 212 24.69 11.27 0.49
CA GLN A 212 25.75 10.95 1.44
C GLN A 212 25.52 11.52 2.84
N GLU A 213 24.88 12.70 2.94
CA GLU A 213 24.54 13.36 4.22
C GLU A 213 23.69 12.46 5.13
N TRP A 214 22.87 11.55 4.53
CA TRP A 214 21.93 10.67 5.26
C TRP A 214 22.22 9.18 5.07
N LYS A 215 23.37 8.83 4.52
CA LYS A 215 23.71 7.44 4.15
C LYS A 215 23.50 6.46 5.31
N GLU A 216 23.86 6.84 6.53
CA GLU A 216 23.72 5.99 7.73
C GLU A 216 22.27 5.70 8.11
N ASN A 217 21.32 6.53 7.66
CA ASN A 217 19.88 6.33 7.89
C ASN A 217 19.17 5.63 6.73
N ILE A 218 19.91 5.28 5.67
CA ILE A 218 19.39 4.54 4.52
C ILE A 218 19.87 3.10 4.62
N ARG A 219 18.97 2.19 4.94
CA ARG A 219 19.23 0.75 5.02
C ARG A 219 18.91 0.10 3.68
N VAL A 220 19.92 -0.35 2.97
CA VAL A 220 19.76 -1.04 1.68
C VAL A 220 19.61 -2.54 1.95
N ILE A 221 18.49 -3.11 1.49
CA ILE A 221 18.16 -4.52 1.66
C ILE A 221 18.40 -5.22 0.32
N PRO A 222 19.40 -6.13 0.24
CA PRO A 222 19.67 -6.85 -1.00
C PRO A 222 18.54 -7.83 -1.33
N GLN A 223 18.07 -7.80 -2.57
CA GLN A 223 17.07 -8.74 -3.04
C GLN A 223 17.71 -10.06 -3.47
N LEU A 224 17.60 -11.10 -2.64
CA LEU A 224 18.18 -12.42 -2.90
C LEU A 224 17.49 -13.15 -4.08
N ILE A 225 16.18 -12.93 -4.24
CA ILE A 225 15.40 -13.48 -5.35
C ILE A 225 14.93 -12.31 -6.21
N GLN A 226 15.49 -12.19 -7.39
CA GLN A 226 15.18 -11.11 -8.30
C GLN A 226 13.73 -11.17 -8.78
N ASN A 227 13.01 -10.08 -8.62
CA ASN A 227 11.65 -9.92 -9.09
C ASN A 227 11.45 -8.52 -9.67
N ASP A 228 11.11 -8.44 -10.94
CA ASP A 228 10.92 -7.20 -11.67
C ASP A 228 9.45 -6.86 -11.95
N VAL A 229 8.52 -7.53 -11.26
CA VAL A 229 7.09 -7.24 -11.35
C VAL A 229 6.82 -5.81 -10.89
N SER A 230 6.03 -5.07 -11.67
CA SER A 230 5.59 -3.72 -11.31
C SER A 230 4.13 -3.49 -11.68
N SER A 231 3.45 -2.60 -10.94
CA SER A 231 2.07 -2.21 -11.25
C SER A 231 1.90 -1.73 -12.70
N THR A 232 2.91 -1.06 -13.25
CA THR A 232 2.91 -0.60 -14.64
C THR A 232 2.89 -1.78 -15.62
N LYS A 233 3.71 -2.82 -15.39
CA LYS A 233 3.70 -4.04 -16.20
C LYS A 233 2.35 -4.77 -16.08
N ILE A 234 1.77 -4.84 -14.88
CA ILE A 234 0.46 -5.47 -14.66
C ILE A 234 -0.64 -4.74 -15.43
N ARG A 235 -0.71 -3.41 -15.35
CA ARG A 235 -1.69 -2.62 -16.13
C ARG A 235 -1.53 -2.84 -17.64
N LEU A 236 -0.28 -2.89 -18.12
CA LEU A 236 0.02 -3.16 -19.52
C LEU A 236 -0.45 -4.57 -19.95
N PHE A 237 -0.21 -5.59 -19.13
CA PHE A 237 -0.66 -6.96 -19.41
C PHE A 237 -2.18 -7.02 -19.47
N ARG A 238 -2.87 -6.44 -18.48
CA ARG A 238 -4.34 -6.40 -18.45
C ARG A 238 -4.91 -5.67 -19.68
N LYS A 239 -4.33 -4.51 -20.05
CA LYS A 239 -4.72 -3.76 -21.24
C LYS A 239 -4.52 -4.55 -22.55
N ARG A 240 -3.55 -5.47 -22.58
CA ARG A 240 -3.27 -6.34 -23.74
C ARG A 240 -4.02 -7.68 -23.70
N GLY A 241 -4.95 -7.86 -22.77
CA GLY A 241 -5.71 -9.11 -22.60
C GLY A 241 -4.84 -10.29 -22.11
N LYS A 242 -3.63 -10.02 -21.57
CA LYS A 242 -2.78 -11.06 -20.99
C LYS A 242 -3.18 -11.35 -19.55
N SER A 243 -2.95 -12.59 -19.09
CA SER A 243 -3.15 -12.96 -17.70
C SER A 243 -2.26 -12.16 -16.76
N ILE A 244 -2.84 -11.74 -15.63
CA ILE A 244 -2.14 -11.07 -14.53
C ILE A 244 -2.08 -11.94 -13.26
N ARG A 245 -2.56 -13.20 -13.33
CA ARG A 245 -2.54 -14.16 -12.22
C ARG A 245 -1.09 -14.45 -11.78
N TYR A 246 -0.93 -14.70 -10.49
CA TYR A 246 0.34 -15.03 -9.82
C TYR A 246 1.38 -13.90 -9.71
N TYR A 247 1.16 -12.76 -10.39
CA TYR A 247 1.97 -11.55 -10.18
C TYR A 247 1.41 -10.68 -9.05
N ILE A 248 0.12 -10.78 -8.81
CA ILE A 248 -0.63 -10.08 -7.77
C ILE A 248 -1.50 -11.09 -7.02
N PRO A 249 -1.98 -10.78 -5.80
CA PRO A 249 -2.88 -11.66 -5.07
C PRO A 249 -4.14 -12.00 -5.87
N ASP A 250 -4.61 -13.27 -5.78
CA ASP A 250 -5.72 -13.75 -6.62
C ASP A 250 -7.01 -12.95 -6.40
N GLN A 251 -7.32 -12.59 -5.16
CA GLN A 251 -8.51 -11.78 -4.84
C GLN A 251 -8.44 -10.37 -5.46
N VAL A 252 -7.23 -9.82 -5.59
CA VAL A 252 -7.01 -8.54 -6.31
C VAL A 252 -7.22 -8.72 -7.82
N VAL A 253 -6.85 -9.89 -8.38
CA VAL A 253 -7.17 -10.22 -9.78
C VAL A 253 -8.67 -10.19 -9.99
N ASP A 254 -9.43 -10.89 -9.15
CA ASP A 254 -10.87 -10.99 -9.26
C ASP A 254 -11.53 -9.61 -9.13
N TYR A 255 -11.10 -8.77 -8.16
CA TYR A 255 -11.55 -7.38 -8.02
C TYR A 255 -11.30 -6.54 -9.28
N ILE A 256 -10.11 -6.66 -9.91
CA ILE A 256 -9.77 -5.94 -11.15
C ILE A 256 -10.71 -6.33 -12.30
N TYR A 257 -11.03 -7.61 -12.44
CA TYR A 257 -11.93 -8.07 -13.49
C TYR A 257 -13.39 -7.68 -13.21
N GLU A 258 -13.86 -7.80 -11.99
CA GLU A 258 -15.22 -7.42 -11.56
C GLU A 258 -15.50 -5.94 -11.83
N HIS A 259 -14.53 -5.06 -11.52
CA HIS A 259 -14.66 -3.61 -11.71
C HIS A 259 -14.17 -3.11 -13.08
N GLY A 260 -13.79 -4.01 -14.00
CA GLY A 260 -13.31 -3.64 -15.35
C GLY A 260 -12.06 -2.73 -15.32
N LEU A 261 -11.25 -2.80 -14.25
CA LEU A 261 -10.08 -1.94 -14.11
C LEU A 261 -9.00 -2.30 -15.14
N TYR A 262 -8.32 -1.29 -15.64
CA TYR A 262 -7.21 -1.40 -16.59
C TYR A 262 -7.55 -2.14 -17.90
N ALA A 263 -8.84 -2.32 -18.20
CA ALA A 263 -9.31 -3.01 -19.40
C ALA A 263 -8.88 -2.28 -20.68
N SER A 264 -8.81 -3.01 -21.79
CA SER A 264 -8.60 -2.45 -23.12
C SER A 264 -9.80 -1.58 -23.55
N ASP A 265 -9.57 -0.70 -24.51
CA ASP A 265 -10.64 0.16 -25.03
C ASP A 265 -11.75 -0.68 -25.72
N ASP A 266 -11.38 -1.82 -26.31
CA ASP A 266 -12.33 -2.79 -26.91
C ASP A 266 -13.20 -3.48 -25.86
N GLU A 267 -12.64 -3.84 -24.69
CA GLU A 267 -13.42 -4.42 -23.59
C GLU A 267 -14.39 -3.39 -22.98
N LYS A 268 -13.95 -2.14 -22.84
CA LYS A 268 -14.79 -1.03 -22.37
C LYS A 268 -15.96 -0.77 -23.31
N SER A 269 -15.69 -0.77 -24.61
CA SER A 269 -16.72 -0.58 -25.64
C SER A 269 -17.76 -1.71 -25.61
N LYS A 270 -17.32 -2.98 -25.50
CA LYS A 270 -18.21 -4.14 -25.39
C LYS A 270 -19.05 -4.14 -24.10
N ALA A 271 -18.47 -3.66 -22.98
CA ALA A 271 -19.19 -3.55 -21.72
C ALA A 271 -20.26 -2.44 -21.80
N ALA A 272 -19.95 -1.30 -22.44
CA ALA A 272 -20.90 -0.21 -22.66
C ALA A 272 -22.07 -0.62 -23.55
N ASP A 273 -21.85 -1.41 -24.60
CA ASP A 273 -22.91 -1.92 -25.49
C ASP A 273 -23.81 -2.94 -24.80
N LYS A 274 -23.23 -3.83 -23.95
CA LYS A 274 -24.04 -4.75 -23.12
C LYS A 274 -24.90 -4.04 -22.09
N GLY A 275 -24.39 -2.93 -21.52
CA GLY A 275 -25.15 -2.09 -20.60
C GLY A 275 -26.35 -1.42 -21.28
N LYS A 276 -26.18 -0.93 -22.50
CA LYS A 276 -27.25 -0.31 -23.29
C LYS A 276 -28.33 -1.31 -23.73
N SER A 277 -27.96 -2.53 -24.13
CA SER A 277 -28.91 -3.57 -24.51
C SER A 277 -29.78 -4.04 -23.34
N LYS A 278 -29.19 -4.21 -22.13
CA LYS A 278 -29.97 -4.54 -20.92
C LYS A 278 -30.93 -3.42 -20.48
N ALA A 279 -30.50 -2.15 -20.60
CA ALA A 279 -31.37 -1.02 -20.29
C ALA A 279 -32.57 -0.89 -21.26
N SER A 280 -32.38 -1.22 -22.54
CA SER A 280 -33.46 -1.23 -23.53
C SER A 280 -34.45 -2.39 -23.34
N GLU A 281 -33.97 -3.58 -22.90
CA GLU A 281 -34.84 -4.71 -22.57
C GLU A 281 -35.69 -4.48 -21.30
N SER A 282 -35.11 -3.84 -20.27
CA SER A 282 -35.86 -3.50 -19.05
C SER A 282 -36.91 -2.42 -19.29
N ALA A 283 -36.63 -1.45 -20.19
CA ALA A 283 -37.59 -0.41 -20.56
C ALA A 283 -38.75 -0.95 -21.42
N SER A 284 -38.51 -1.98 -22.26
CA SER A 284 -39.57 -2.60 -23.07
C SER A 284 -40.46 -3.53 -22.25
N SER A 285 -39.91 -4.21 -21.22
CA SER A 285 -40.73 -5.08 -20.35
C SER A 285 -41.64 -4.30 -19.37
N SER A 286 -41.28 -3.09 -18.98
CA SER A 286 -42.13 -2.23 -18.15
C SER A 286 -43.28 -1.56 -18.92
N ALA A 287 -43.14 -1.41 -20.24
CA ALA A 287 -44.19 -0.84 -21.10
C ALA A 287 -45.31 -1.84 -21.45
N VAL A 288 -45.06 -3.15 -21.36
CA VAL A 288 -46.04 -4.21 -21.64
C VAL A 288 -46.90 -4.58 -20.41
N ALA A 289 -46.49 -4.20 -19.20
CA ALA A 289 -47.18 -4.48 -17.96
C ALA A 289 -48.25 -3.39 -17.58
N SER A 290 -48.40 -2.34 -18.38
CA SER A 290 -49.33 -1.21 -18.14
C SER A 290 -50.37 -1.01 -19.24
N SER A 291 -50.67 -2.06 -20.03
CA SER A 291 -51.78 -2.04 -21.01
C SER A 291 -52.83 -3.09 -20.69
#